data_2e53e3161b623a2b29bd7465e6e8ca17
#
_entry.id   2e53e3161b623a2b29bd7465e6e8ca17
#
_cell.length_a   1.000
_cell.length_b   1.000
_cell.length_c   1.000
_cell.angle_alpha   90.00
_cell.angle_beta   90.00
_cell.angle_gamma   90.00
#
_symmetry.space_group_name_H-M   'P 1'
#
loop_
_entity.id
_entity.type
_entity.pdbx_description
1 polymer ?
#
loop_
_entity_poly.entity_id
_entity_poly.type
_entity_poly.pdbx_seq_one_letter_code
_entity_poly.pdbx_strand_id
1 'polypeptide(L)'
;KNSGIKIRRKGGNETVIYFGEEVENALLDYLEERKLIVPQDGHENALFLSLQKRRIGVRAVENLVKKYSSLVTNLKKITPHKLRSTYGTALYKETGDIYLVADVLGHKDVNTTKKHYAAIEDERRRKARNAVKLRKD
;
A
#
# COMPACT_ATOMS: atom_id res chain seq x y z
N LYS A 1 -21.04 -4.46 -0.72
CA LYS A 1 -20.17 -3.63 -1.56
C LYS A 1 -18.75 -3.81 -1.13
N ASN A 2 -18.04 -4.56 -1.89
CA ASN A 2 -16.65 -4.84 -1.59
C ASN A 2 -15.77 -3.86 -2.34
N SER A 3 -15.28 -2.85 -1.63
CA SER A 3 -14.35 -1.87 -2.19
C SER A 3 -12.98 -2.52 -2.32
N GLY A 4 -12.87 -3.41 -3.30
CA GLY A 4 -11.67 -4.16 -3.52
C GLY A 4 -11.25 -4.17 -4.98
N ILE A 5 -9.99 -4.43 -5.19
CA ILE A 5 -9.43 -4.56 -6.53
C ILE A 5 -8.58 -5.84 -6.58
N LYS A 6 -8.79 -6.60 -7.66
CA LYS A 6 -8.01 -7.81 -7.89
C LYS A 6 -6.70 -7.41 -8.58
N ILE A 7 -5.60 -7.84 -8.02
CA ILE A 7 -4.29 -7.60 -8.61
C ILE A 7 -3.59 -8.92 -8.88
N ARG A 8 -2.78 -8.93 -9.94
CA ARG A 8 -1.91 -10.05 -10.25
C ARG A 8 -0.50 -9.66 -9.87
N ARG A 9 0.06 -10.44 -8.96
CA ARG A 9 1.42 -10.19 -8.48
C ARG A 9 2.42 -10.84 -9.41
N LYS A 10 3.67 -10.43 -9.26
CA LYS A 10 4.80 -11.06 -9.94
C LYS A 10 4.79 -12.56 -9.62
N GLY A 11 4.85 -13.39 -10.64
CA GLY A 11 4.73 -14.83 -10.51
C GLY A 11 3.33 -15.38 -10.73
N GLY A 12 2.37 -14.52 -11.10
CA GLY A 12 1.03 -14.95 -11.49
C GLY A 12 0.02 -15.11 -10.38
N ASN A 13 0.41 -14.95 -9.12
CA ASN A 13 -0.51 -15.04 -8.00
C ASN A 13 -1.46 -13.86 -8.00
N GLU A 14 -2.76 -14.16 -7.88
CA GLU A 14 -3.78 -13.13 -7.78
C GLU A 14 -4.18 -12.93 -6.32
N THR A 15 -4.49 -11.69 -5.98
CA THR A 15 -5.00 -11.36 -4.67
C THR A 15 -5.97 -10.19 -4.81
N VAL A 16 -6.84 -10.05 -3.81
CA VAL A 16 -7.76 -8.92 -3.74
C VAL A 16 -7.27 -8.02 -2.62
N ILE A 17 -7.10 -6.73 -2.93
CA ILE A 17 -6.80 -5.74 -1.92
C ILE A 17 -8.04 -4.87 -1.72
N TYR A 18 -8.26 -4.47 -0.49
CA TYR A 18 -9.41 -3.64 -0.12
C TYR A 18 -8.94 -2.25 0.26
N PHE A 19 -9.77 -1.25 0.02
CA PHE A 19 -9.42 0.13 0.31
C PHE A 19 -10.61 0.87 0.92
N GLY A 20 -10.31 1.97 1.58
CA GLY A 20 -11.31 2.77 2.25
C GLY A 20 -12.08 3.69 1.30
N GLU A 21 -13.01 4.42 1.88
CA GLU A 21 -13.94 5.27 1.14
C GLU A 21 -13.23 6.37 0.34
N GLU A 22 -12.17 6.96 0.90
CA GLU A 22 -11.43 8.02 0.20
C GLU A 22 -10.82 7.53 -1.10
N VAL A 23 -10.20 6.36 -1.06
CA VAL A 23 -9.58 5.77 -2.24
C VAL A 23 -10.66 5.34 -3.23
N GLU A 24 -11.76 4.77 -2.73
CA GLU A 24 -12.88 4.37 -3.58
C GLU A 24 -13.43 5.56 -4.36
N ASN A 25 -13.66 6.68 -3.69
CA ASN A 25 -14.19 7.88 -4.34
C ASN A 25 -13.23 8.44 -5.39
N ALA A 26 -11.93 8.48 -5.06
CA ALA A 26 -10.92 8.93 -6.01
C ALA A 26 -10.86 8.03 -7.24
N LEU A 27 -10.97 6.73 -7.03
CA LEU A 27 -10.95 5.78 -8.13
C LEU A 27 -12.20 5.89 -9.00
N LEU A 28 -13.38 6.08 -8.40
CA LEU A 28 -14.61 6.26 -9.15
C LEU A 28 -14.55 7.53 -10.01
N ASP A 29 -14.02 8.62 -9.48
CA ASP A 29 -13.83 9.86 -10.23
C ASP A 29 -12.89 9.61 -11.42
N TYR A 30 -11.79 8.91 -11.18
CA TYR A 30 -10.86 8.57 -12.24
C TYR A 30 -11.52 7.72 -13.32
N LEU A 31 -12.33 6.75 -12.94
CA LEU A 31 -13.00 5.86 -13.89
C LEU A 31 -13.95 6.63 -14.82
N GLU A 32 -14.58 7.69 -14.33
CA GLU A 32 -15.41 8.53 -15.19
C GLU A 32 -14.59 9.24 -16.25
N GLU A 33 -13.42 9.74 -15.90
CA GLU A 33 -12.49 10.34 -16.86
C GLU A 33 -11.91 9.27 -17.78
N ARG A 34 -11.61 8.10 -17.25
CA ARG A 34 -11.04 6.99 -18.00
C ARG A 34 -11.92 6.56 -19.17
N LYS A 35 -13.24 6.60 -18.99
CA LYS A 35 -14.20 6.25 -20.05
C LYS A 35 -14.08 7.14 -21.26
N LEU A 36 -13.61 8.37 -21.09
CA LEU A 36 -13.50 9.35 -22.17
C LEU A 36 -12.19 9.24 -22.94
N ILE A 37 -11.28 8.37 -22.51
CA ILE A 37 -9.97 8.22 -23.13
C ILE A 37 -9.96 6.96 -23.98
N VAL A 38 -9.51 7.11 -25.23
CA VAL A 38 -9.29 5.97 -26.12
C VAL A 38 -7.84 5.54 -25.98
N PRO A 39 -7.59 4.36 -25.40
CA PRO A 39 -6.22 3.90 -25.22
C PRO A 39 -5.57 3.56 -26.55
N GLN A 40 -4.24 3.58 -26.57
CA GLN A 40 -3.50 3.08 -27.71
C GLN A 40 -3.67 1.56 -27.82
N ASP A 41 -3.51 1.04 -29.04
CA ASP A 41 -3.63 -0.39 -29.31
C ASP A 41 -2.74 -1.20 -28.37
N GLY A 42 -3.32 -2.24 -27.80
CA GLY A 42 -2.63 -3.10 -26.84
C GLY A 42 -2.70 -2.63 -25.39
N HIS A 43 -3.26 -1.44 -25.14
CA HIS A 43 -3.35 -0.87 -23.80
C HIS A 43 -4.79 -0.71 -23.31
N GLU A 44 -5.74 -1.33 -24.00
CA GLU A 44 -7.17 -1.19 -23.71
C GLU A 44 -7.55 -1.64 -22.30
N ASN A 45 -6.87 -2.66 -21.82
CA ASN A 45 -7.17 -3.25 -20.51
C ASN A 45 -6.42 -2.63 -19.33
N ALA A 46 -5.61 -1.59 -19.62
CA ALA A 46 -4.89 -0.91 -18.54
C ALA A 46 -5.87 -0.06 -17.74
N LEU A 47 -5.85 -0.22 -16.42
CA LEU A 47 -6.65 0.61 -15.54
C LEU A 47 -6.13 2.04 -15.56
N PHE A 48 -4.83 2.21 -15.34
CA PHE A 48 -4.21 3.53 -15.33
C PHE A 48 -3.45 3.80 -16.61
N LEU A 49 -3.76 4.92 -17.23
CA LEU A 49 -3.14 5.34 -18.48
C LEU A 49 -2.27 6.57 -18.26
N SER A 50 -1.15 6.61 -18.98
CA SER A 50 -0.31 7.79 -19.03
C SER A 50 -0.98 8.85 -19.93
N LEU A 51 -0.38 10.04 -19.97
CA LEU A 51 -0.86 11.11 -20.85
C LEU A 51 -0.75 10.71 -22.32
N GLN A 52 0.07 9.72 -22.64
CA GLN A 52 0.21 9.18 -23.98
C GLN A 52 -0.80 8.08 -24.27
N LYS A 53 -1.73 7.81 -23.36
CA LYS A 53 -2.79 6.81 -23.51
C LYS A 53 -2.26 5.38 -23.55
N ARG A 54 -1.14 5.15 -22.89
CA ARG A 54 -0.56 3.82 -22.70
C ARG A 54 -0.65 3.43 -21.23
N ARG A 55 -0.54 2.15 -20.97
CA ARG A 55 -0.44 1.65 -19.59
C ARG A 55 0.68 2.42 -18.87
N ILE A 56 0.36 2.98 -17.69
CA ILE A 56 1.35 3.76 -16.96
C ILE A 56 2.52 2.88 -16.55
N GLY A 57 3.73 3.41 -16.70
CA GLY A 57 4.95 2.68 -16.35
C GLY A 57 5.43 2.99 -14.94
N VAL A 58 6.37 2.19 -14.46
CA VAL A 58 6.95 2.33 -13.14
C VAL A 58 7.53 3.73 -12.92
N ARG A 59 8.29 4.22 -13.90
CA ARG A 59 8.93 5.54 -13.80
C ARG A 59 7.90 6.66 -13.67
N ALA A 60 6.81 6.57 -14.41
CA ALA A 60 5.75 7.56 -14.34
C ALA A 60 5.08 7.56 -12.97
N VAL A 61 4.86 6.39 -12.37
CA VAL A 61 4.31 6.28 -11.02
C VAL A 61 5.27 6.89 -10.00
N GLU A 62 6.56 6.60 -10.12
CA GLU A 62 7.57 7.19 -9.24
C GLU A 62 7.56 8.72 -9.31
N ASN A 63 7.46 9.25 -10.53
CA ASN A 63 7.40 10.70 -10.74
C ASN A 63 6.14 11.33 -10.14
N LEU A 64 5.00 10.65 -10.24
CA LEU A 64 3.76 11.12 -9.63
C LEU A 64 3.87 11.15 -8.10
N VAL A 65 4.42 10.10 -7.50
CA VAL A 65 4.62 10.05 -6.06
C VAL A 65 5.53 11.19 -5.61
N LYS A 66 6.62 11.41 -6.33
CA LYS A 66 7.54 12.50 -6.04
C LYS A 66 6.86 13.87 -6.14
N LYS A 67 6.08 14.07 -7.18
CA LYS A 67 5.37 15.33 -7.44
C LYS A 67 4.41 15.66 -6.29
N TYR A 68 3.56 14.70 -5.92
CA TYR A 68 2.54 14.97 -4.90
C TYR A 68 3.12 14.99 -3.49
N SER A 69 4.16 14.19 -3.22
CA SER A 69 4.83 14.21 -1.93
C SER A 69 5.49 15.56 -1.66
N SER A 70 6.05 16.20 -2.68
CA SER A 70 6.71 17.48 -2.52
C SER A 70 5.78 18.60 -2.07
N LEU A 71 4.47 18.42 -2.23
CA LEU A 71 3.47 19.39 -1.78
C LEU A 71 3.22 19.32 -0.27
N VAL A 72 3.57 18.22 0.38
CA VAL A 72 3.27 18.00 1.80
C VAL A 72 4.50 17.76 2.67
N THR A 73 5.66 17.55 2.09
CA THR A 73 6.88 17.31 2.86
C THR A 73 8.10 17.81 2.11
N ASN A 74 9.11 18.22 2.87
CA ASN A 74 10.40 18.61 2.33
C ASN A 74 11.37 17.44 2.25
N LEU A 75 10.94 16.24 2.66
CA LEU A 75 11.77 15.06 2.58
C LEU A 75 12.05 14.72 1.13
N LYS A 76 13.32 14.49 0.84
CA LYS A 76 13.74 14.04 -0.48
C LYS A 76 13.46 12.54 -0.62
N LYS A 77 13.23 12.08 -1.82
CA LYS A 77 13.12 10.66 -2.14
C LYS A 77 11.93 9.94 -1.48
N ILE A 78 10.75 10.50 -1.60
CA ILE A 78 9.54 9.74 -1.32
C ILE A 78 9.24 8.90 -2.55
N THR A 79 9.22 7.59 -2.38
CA THR A 79 9.03 6.61 -3.46
C THR A 79 7.82 5.73 -3.14
N PRO A 80 7.31 4.97 -4.12
CA PRO A 80 6.26 3.98 -3.83
C PRO A 80 6.66 3.00 -2.74
N HIS A 81 7.92 2.56 -2.71
CA HIS A 81 8.41 1.68 -1.63
C HIS A 81 8.35 2.36 -0.28
N LYS A 82 8.67 3.64 -0.22
CA LYS A 82 8.60 4.41 1.02
C LYS A 82 7.16 4.50 1.53
N LEU A 83 6.22 4.75 0.63
CA LEU A 83 4.80 4.77 0.98
C LEU A 83 4.33 3.42 1.47
N ARG A 84 4.77 2.35 0.82
CA ARG A 84 4.46 0.98 1.21
C ARG A 84 4.98 0.67 2.61
N SER A 85 6.23 1.02 2.90
CA SER A 85 6.82 0.86 4.24
C SER A 85 6.06 1.65 5.29
N THR A 86 5.69 2.87 4.98
CA THR A 86 4.93 3.73 5.89
C THR A 86 3.58 3.11 6.21
N TYR A 87 2.90 2.60 5.18
CA TYR A 87 1.62 1.93 5.37
C TYR A 87 1.78 0.68 6.23
N GLY A 88 2.76 -0.16 5.94
CA GLY A 88 3.01 -1.38 6.70
C GLY A 88 3.34 -1.09 8.17
N THR A 89 4.13 -0.06 8.43
CA THR A 89 4.46 0.35 9.78
C THR A 89 3.21 0.81 10.54
N ALA A 90 2.38 1.63 9.91
CA ALA A 90 1.14 2.11 10.51
C ALA A 90 0.19 0.95 10.80
N LEU A 91 0.06 0.02 9.85
CA LEU A 91 -0.79 -1.14 10.01
C LEU A 91 -0.32 -2.02 11.17
N TYR A 92 0.99 -2.23 11.27
CA TYR A 92 1.53 -3.02 12.37
C TYR A 92 1.33 -2.35 13.72
N LYS A 93 1.55 -1.04 13.80
CA LYS A 93 1.32 -0.30 15.05
C LYS A 93 -0.14 -0.36 15.47
N GLU A 94 -1.05 -0.31 14.54
CA GLU A 94 -2.48 -0.32 14.80
C GLU A 94 -2.99 -1.71 15.20
N THR A 95 -2.53 -2.75 14.54
CA THR A 95 -3.07 -4.11 14.72
C THR A 95 -2.21 -5.01 15.59
N GLY A 96 -0.90 -4.78 15.62
CA GLY A 96 0.03 -5.67 16.29
C GLY A 96 0.17 -7.04 15.65
N ASP A 97 -0.38 -7.21 14.46
CA ASP A 97 -0.44 -8.50 13.78
C ASP A 97 0.52 -8.54 12.58
N ILE A 98 1.69 -9.11 12.81
CA ILE A 98 2.74 -9.18 11.78
C ILE A 98 2.33 -10.06 10.61
N TYR A 99 1.49 -11.06 10.84
CA TYR A 99 1.01 -11.94 9.77
C TYR A 99 0.06 -11.20 8.85
N LEU A 100 -0.79 -10.36 9.42
CA LEU A 100 -1.67 -9.51 8.62
C LEU A 100 -0.86 -8.54 7.77
N VAL A 101 0.18 -7.92 8.34
CA VAL A 101 1.05 -7.01 7.60
C VAL A 101 1.72 -7.74 6.44
N ALA A 102 2.26 -8.93 6.70
CA ALA A 102 2.89 -9.73 5.66
C ALA A 102 1.92 -10.06 4.53
N ASP A 103 0.70 -10.44 4.88
CA ASP A 103 -0.33 -10.79 3.91
C ASP A 103 -0.71 -9.58 3.05
N VAL A 104 -0.99 -8.45 3.68
CA VAL A 104 -1.41 -7.23 2.99
C VAL A 104 -0.28 -6.72 2.06
N LEU A 105 0.97 -6.79 2.52
CA LEU A 105 2.10 -6.40 1.70
C LEU A 105 2.48 -7.45 0.66
N GLY A 106 1.90 -8.64 0.74
CA GLY A 106 2.19 -9.69 -0.22
C GLY A 106 3.54 -10.38 -0.03
N HIS A 107 4.06 -10.35 1.17
CA HIS A 107 5.27 -11.10 1.49
C HIS A 107 4.94 -12.58 1.60
N LYS A 108 5.59 -13.41 0.80
CA LYS A 108 5.38 -14.87 0.85
C LYS A 108 5.94 -15.46 2.13
N ASP A 109 7.02 -14.88 2.64
CA ASP A 109 7.68 -15.33 3.85
C ASP A 109 7.49 -14.26 4.94
N VAL A 110 6.79 -14.63 6.00
CA VAL A 110 6.55 -13.74 7.13
C VAL A 110 7.85 -13.31 7.82
N ASN A 111 8.91 -14.09 7.69
CA ASN A 111 10.20 -13.75 8.29
C ASN A 111 10.80 -12.48 7.70
N THR A 112 10.54 -12.22 6.42
CA THR A 112 10.96 -10.97 5.78
C THR A 112 10.30 -9.78 6.48
N THR A 113 9.01 -9.89 6.77
CA THR A 113 8.26 -8.85 7.45
C THR A 113 8.71 -8.71 8.90
N LYS A 114 8.88 -9.81 9.62
CA LYS A 114 9.35 -9.80 11.02
C LYS A 114 10.69 -9.10 11.15
N LYS A 115 11.62 -9.40 10.23
CA LYS A 115 12.94 -8.79 10.24
C LYS A 115 12.86 -7.28 10.05
N HIS A 116 12.00 -6.83 9.15
CA HIS A 116 11.83 -5.42 8.85
C HIS A 116 11.23 -4.64 10.03
N TYR A 117 10.35 -5.28 10.81
CA TYR A 117 9.64 -4.62 11.92
C TYR A 117 10.13 -5.06 13.31
N ALA A 118 11.31 -5.66 13.39
CA ALA A 118 11.84 -6.21 14.64
C ALA A 118 11.92 -5.19 15.79
N ALA A 119 12.32 -3.96 15.48
CA ALA A 119 12.43 -2.91 16.49
C ALA A 119 11.08 -2.55 17.10
N ILE A 120 10.04 -2.49 16.27
CA ILE A 120 8.68 -2.18 16.73
C ILE A 120 8.16 -3.31 17.59
N GLU A 121 8.44 -4.56 17.21
CA GLU A 121 8.02 -5.73 17.96
C GLU A 121 8.68 -5.78 19.33
N ASP A 122 9.96 -5.44 19.41
CA ASP A 122 10.68 -5.38 20.67
C ASP A 122 10.08 -4.34 21.62
N GLU A 123 9.74 -3.17 21.08
CA GLU A 123 9.08 -2.13 21.86
C GLU A 123 7.72 -2.60 22.39
N ARG A 124 6.98 -3.33 21.58
CA ARG A 124 5.68 -3.89 22.01
C ARG A 124 5.85 -4.88 23.15
N ARG A 125 6.90 -5.71 23.09
CA ARG A 125 7.21 -6.64 24.19
C ARG A 125 7.51 -5.89 25.48
N ARG A 126 8.25 -4.80 25.40
CA ARG A 126 8.55 -3.96 26.56
C ARG A 126 7.29 -3.37 27.18
N LYS A 127 6.38 -2.90 26.35
CA LYS A 127 5.10 -2.36 26.82
C LYS A 127 4.24 -3.44 27.44
N ALA A 128 4.32 -4.65 26.94
CA ALA A 128 3.51 -5.77 27.42
C ALA A 128 3.79 -6.12 28.88
N ARG A 129 4.98 -5.82 29.40
CA ARG A 129 5.34 -6.12 30.79
C ARG A 129 4.39 -5.47 31.79
N ASN A 130 3.75 -4.37 31.42
CA ASN A 130 2.84 -3.64 32.28
C ASN A 130 1.36 -3.87 31.95
N ALA A 131 1.09 -4.73 30.97
CA ALA A 131 -0.27 -4.98 30.50
C ALA A 131 -1.07 -5.87 31.46
N VAL A 132 -0.39 -6.72 32.22
CA VAL A 132 -1.03 -7.62 33.18
C VAL A 132 -0.59 -7.25 34.59
N LYS A 133 -1.56 -6.94 35.45
CA LYS A 133 -1.30 -6.67 36.86
C LYS A 133 -1.59 -7.92 37.67
N LEU A 134 -0.57 -8.42 38.33
CA LEU A 134 -0.68 -9.61 39.14
C LEU A 134 -1.11 -9.30 40.58
N ARG A 135 -1.03 -8.02 40.99
CA ARG A 135 -1.47 -7.56 42.29
C ARG A 135 -2.49 -6.45 42.15
N LYS A 136 -3.44 -6.41 43.05
CA LYS A 136 -4.52 -5.42 43.00
C LYS A 136 -4.28 -4.22 43.94
N ASP A 137 -3.11 -3.95 44.33
CA ASP A 137 -2.83 -2.84 45.25
C ASP A 137 -2.71 -1.50 44.55
#